data_a3883b7c072b32b8d17b8c6d597a32d0
#
_entry.id   a3883b7c072b32b8d17b8c6d597a32d0
#
_cell.length_a   1.000
_cell.length_b   1.000
_cell.length_c   1.000
_cell.angle_alpha   90.00
_cell.angle_beta   90.00
_cell.angle_gamma   90.00
#
_symmetry.space_group_name_H-M   'P 1'
#
loop_
_entity.id
_entity.type
_entity.pdbx_description
1 polymer ?
#
loop_
_entity_poly.entity_id
_entity_poly.type
_entity_poly.pdbx_seq_one_letter_code
_entity_poly.pdbx_strand_id
1 'polypeptide(L)'
;IIEIGALQVAEEKEPFYASVYKNNFLKSGKSVKISKTTFGIELEVCYLIIRSFFNSKNVITMRNISKFISHMAPCIEIVGYRQRKKGITSFGDLCSDFGANVKFLIGQKKKYKKINIGNLKTNISNKKTKQNINGNTSAVFINPLNSLRFVLNKLKKDKVNLNKNFYVFTGSTVGVVPIGKGLYQGKIDKLGSVKTIIR
;
A
#
# COMPACT_ATOMS: atom_id res chain seq x y z
N ILE A 1 -0.38 9.81 7.19
CA ILE A 1 -0.11 8.53 6.56
C ILE A 1 -0.51 8.65 5.11
N ILE A 2 0.32 8.18 4.24
CA ILE A 2 0.21 8.41 2.80
C ILE A 2 0.24 7.07 2.12
N GLU A 3 -0.73 6.86 1.26
CA GLU A 3 -0.81 5.74 0.34
C GLU A 3 -0.48 6.20 -1.06
N ILE A 4 0.15 5.34 -1.82
CA ILE A 4 0.30 5.50 -3.24
C ILE A 4 -0.65 4.53 -3.92
N GLY A 5 -1.69 5.05 -4.51
CA GLY A 5 -2.42 4.33 -5.54
C GLY A 5 -1.59 4.34 -6.82
N ALA A 6 -0.89 3.28 -7.11
CA ALA A 6 -0.38 3.04 -8.45
C ALA A 6 -1.52 2.46 -9.27
N LEU A 7 -2.51 3.28 -9.61
CA LEU A 7 -3.53 2.85 -10.55
C LEU A 7 -3.03 3.11 -11.96
N GLN A 8 -2.78 2.02 -12.63
CA GLN A 8 -2.93 1.95 -14.07
C GLN A 8 -4.44 1.99 -14.41
N VAL A 9 -5.11 3.08 -14.03
CA VAL A 9 -6.32 3.46 -14.74
C VAL A 9 -5.82 3.97 -16.07
N ALA A 10 -6.17 3.25 -17.13
CA ALA A 10 -5.80 3.53 -18.50
C ALA A 10 -5.76 5.04 -18.77
N GLU A 11 -4.59 5.56 -19.18
CA GLU A 11 -4.29 6.92 -19.63
C GLU A 11 -3.42 7.80 -18.70
N GLU A 12 -3.29 7.53 -17.39
CA GLU A 12 -2.42 8.34 -16.54
C GLU A 12 -0.98 7.83 -16.55
N LYS A 13 -0.05 8.69 -16.91
CA LYS A 13 1.39 8.36 -17.01
C LYS A 13 2.10 8.34 -15.66
N GLU A 14 1.49 8.87 -14.60
CA GLU A 14 2.09 9.00 -13.28
C GLU A 14 1.16 8.48 -12.19
N PRO A 15 1.70 7.79 -11.15
CA PRO A 15 0.91 7.41 -10.00
C PRO A 15 0.49 8.64 -9.21
N PHE A 16 -0.66 8.56 -8.54
CA PHE A 16 -1.09 9.55 -7.56
C PHE A 16 -0.85 9.04 -6.14
N TYR A 17 -0.97 9.92 -5.16
CA TYR A 17 -0.99 9.52 -3.75
C TYR A 17 -2.24 10.00 -3.05
N ALA A 18 -2.68 9.25 -2.05
CA ALA A 18 -3.80 9.59 -1.19
C ALA A 18 -3.42 9.53 0.29
N SER A 19 -4.14 10.28 1.12
CA SER A 19 -3.96 10.24 2.56
C SER A 19 -4.79 9.11 3.17
N VAL A 20 -4.23 8.43 4.16
CA VAL A 20 -4.92 7.38 4.91
C VAL A 20 -5.19 7.84 6.34
N TYR A 21 -6.43 7.76 6.79
CA TYR A 21 -6.81 8.12 8.14
C TYR A 21 -6.24 7.16 9.17
N LYS A 22 -5.80 7.69 10.33
CA LYS A 22 -5.23 6.90 11.42
C LYS A 22 -6.10 5.72 11.84
N ASN A 23 -7.41 5.89 11.89
CA ASN A 23 -8.38 4.87 12.29
C ASN A 23 -8.55 3.75 11.26
N ASN A 24 -7.94 3.88 10.09
CA ASN A 24 -7.94 2.84 9.07
C ASN A 24 -6.77 1.85 9.20
N PHE A 25 -5.89 2.05 10.19
CA PHE A 25 -4.75 1.16 10.44
C PHE A 25 -5.07 0.12 11.49
N LEU A 26 -4.76 -1.11 11.18
CA LEU A 26 -4.92 -2.26 12.05
C LEU A 26 -3.61 -3.06 12.10
N LYS A 27 -3.43 -3.79 13.19
CA LYS A 27 -2.36 -4.79 13.29
C LYS A 27 -2.79 -6.07 12.55
N SER A 28 -1.81 -6.78 11.99
CA SER A 28 -2.00 -8.12 11.45
C SER A 28 -2.75 -9.03 12.43
N GLY A 29 -3.67 -9.83 11.91
CA GLY A 29 -4.52 -10.74 12.70
C GLY A 29 -5.87 -10.15 13.15
N LYS A 30 -6.06 -8.83 13.03
CA LYS A 30 -7.36 -8.21 13.33
C LYS A 30 -8.40 -8.57 12.28
N SER A 31 -9.67 -8.65 12.71
CA SER A 31 -10.80 -8.86 11.81
C SER A 31 -11.33 -7.55 11.26
N VAL A 32 -11.84 -7.60 10.03
CA VAL A 32 -12.49 -6.48 9.34
C VAL A 32 -13.85 -6.93 8.88
N LYS A 33 -14.88 -6.15 9.22
CA LYS A 33 -16.22 -6.29 8.68
C LYS A 33 -16.28 -5.52 7.37
N ILE A 34 -16.67 -6.18 6.30
CA ILE A 34 -16.85 -5.57 4.98
C ILE A 34 -18.26 -5.03 4.80
N SER A 35 -18.40 -4.04 3.94
CA SER A 35 -19.68 -3.46 3.51
C SER A 35 -20.01 -3.90 2.08
N LYS A 36 -21.19 -3.50 1.58
CA LYS A 36 -21.58 -3.72 0.18
C LYS A 36 -20.68 -2.99 -0.82
N THR A 37 -19.95 -1.97 -0.37
CA THR A 37 -19.06 -1.17 -1.20
C THR A 37 -17.60 -1.62 -1.13
N THR A 38 -17.31 -2.64 -0.31
CA THR A 38 -15.96 -3.23 -0.23
C THR A 38 -15.84 -4.30 -1.31
N PHE A 39 -14.93 -4.14 -2.25
CA PHE A 39 -14.86 -5.01 -3.43
C PHE A 39 -13.55 -5.78 -3.58
N GLY A 40 -12.48 -5.36 -2.89
CA GLY A 40 -11.19 -5.98 -3.12
C GLY A 40 -10.26 -6.00 -1.92
N ILE A 41 -9.19 -6.76 -2.08
CA ILE A 41 -8.07 -6.87 -1.15
C ILE A 41 -6.77 -6.91 -1.94
N GLU A 42 -5.74 -6.24 -1.44
CA GLU A 42 -4.45 -6.11 -2.07
C GLU A 42 -3.32 -6.50 -1.12
N LEU A 43 -2.19 -6.91 -1.67
CA LEU A 43 -0.97 -7.19 -0.91
C LEU A 43 0.13 -6.24 -1.35
N GLU A 44 0.69 -5.50 -0.39
CA GLU A 44 1.61 -4.42 -0.65
C GLU A 44 2.88 -4.48 0.21
N VAL A 45 3.89 -3.74 -0.22
CA VAL A 45 5.03 -3.36 0.61
C VAL A 45 4.73 -2.03 1.27
N CYS A 46 4.92 -1.93 2.59
CA CYS A 46 4.85 -0.66 3.28
C CYS A 46 6.20 -0.27 3.90
N TYR A 47 6.47 1.03 3.92
CA TYR A 47 7.66 1.62 4.51
C TYR A 47 7.29 2.59 5.62
N LEU A 48 8.04 2.56 6.74
CA LEU A 48 7.98 3.57 7.78
C LEU A 48 9.07 4.61 7.52
N ILE A 49 8.65 5.81 7.19
CA ILE A 49 9.53 6.94 6.87
C ILE A 49 9.76 7.79 8.11
N ILE A 50 11.00 8.16 8.37
CA ILE A 50 11.35 8.99 9.53
C ILE A 50 11.03 10.46 9.26
N ARG A 51 10.64 11.19 10.31
CA ARG A 51 10.26 12.60 10.22
C ARG A 51 11.38 13.49 9.62
N SER A 52 12.63 13.18 9.90
CA SER A 52 13.76 13.96 9.38
C SER A 52 13.83 14.03 7.85
N PHE A 53 13.04 13.20 7.14
CA PHE A 53 12.83 13.33 5.71
C PHE A 53 12.39 14.74 5.30
N PHE A 54 11.50 15.38 6.09
CA PHE A 54 10.99 16.72 5.78
C PHE A 54 12.05 17.84 5.97
N ASN A 55 13.11 17.56 6.72
CA ASN A 55 14.24 18.50 6.89
C ASN A 55 15.22 18.45 5.72
N SER A 56 15.14 17.43 4.87
CA SER A 56 16.05 17.28 3.73
C SER A 56 15.65 18.21 2.59
N LYS A 57 16.57 19.07 2.15
CA LYS A 57 16.38 19.93 0.97
C LYS A 57 16.66 19.19 -0.36
N ASN A 58 17.36 18.06 -0.30
CA ASN A 58 17.79 17.33 -1.49
C ASN A 58 16.66 16.54 -2.14
N VAL A 59 16.73 16.39 -3.45
CA VAL A 59 15.86 15.44 -4.19
C VAL A 59 16.12 14.02 -3.71
N ILE A 60 15.06 13.24 -3.60
CA ILE A 60 15.14 11.83 -3.22
C ILE A 60 15.52 11.01 -4.45
N THR A 61 16.63 10.32 -4.34
CA THR A 61 17.19 9.44 -5.37
C THR A 61 17.28 8.01 -4.83
N MET A 62 17.48 7.02 -5.70
CA MET A 62 17.71 5.64 -5.27
C MET A 62 18.96 5.48 -4.39
N ARG A 63 19.92 6.42 -4.50
CA ARG A 63 21.16 6.43 -3.69
C ARG A 63 20.92 6.88 -2.26
N ASN A 64 20.01 7.85 -2.03
CA ASN A 64 19.82 8.46 -0.71
C ASN A 64 18.51 8.05 -0.01
N ILE A 65 17.57 7.41 -0.68
CA ILE A 65 16.24 7.07 -0.13
C ILE A 65 16.33 6.21 1.13
N SER A 66 17.31 5.32 1.22
CA SER A 66 17.51 4.43 2.36
C SER A 66 17.72 5.17 3.68
N LYS A 67 18.24 6.39 3.63
CA LYS A 67 18.47 7.23 4.83
C LYS A 67 17.16 7.64 5.52
N PHE A 68 16.05 7.58 4.81
CA PHE A 68 14.74 8.02 5.30
C PHE A 68 13.83 6.85 5.68
N ILE A 69 14.22 5.61 5.41
CA ILE A 69 13.42 4.43 5.71
C ILE A 69 13.90 3.81 7.03
N SER A 70 13.01 3.77 8.01
CA SER A 70 13.30 3.13 9.30
C SER A 70 12.97 1.63 9.26
N HIS A 71 11.79 1.28 8.79
CA HIS A 71 11.28 -0.09 8.72
C HIS A 71 10.53 -0.35 7.43
N MET A 72 10.35 -1.64 7.14
CA MET A 72 9.52 -2.14 6.06
C MET A 72 8.67 -3.33 6.57
N ALA A 73 7.53 -3.57 5.94
CA ALA A 73 6.63 -4.67 6.28
C ALA A 73 5.77 -5.07 5.08
N PRO A 74 5.29 -6.32 5.02
CA PRO A 74 4.16 -6.66 4.18
C PRO A 74 2.90 -6.03 4.77
N CYS A 75 1.98 -5.58 3.94
CA CYS A 75 0.68 -5.12 4.38
C CYS A 75 -0.44 -5.60 3.47
N ILE A 76 -1.64 -5.63 4.01
CA ILE A 76 -2.88 -5.84 3.28
C ILE A 76 -3.62 -4.52 3.24
N GLU A 77 -4.05 -4.12 2.06
CA GLU A 77 -5.06 -3.10 1.87
C GLU A 77 -6.41 -3.75 1.59
N ILE A 78 -7.46 -3.17 2.15
CA ILE A 78 -8.85 -3.48 1.82
C ILE A 78 -9.40 -2.28 1.06
N VAL A 79 -9.85 -2.54 -0.17
CA VAL A 79 -10.31 -1.51 -1.10
C VAL A 79 -11.83 -1.54 -1.24
N GLY A 80 -12.39 -0.34 -1.39
CA GLY A 80 -13.82 -0.12 -1.52
C GLY A 80 -14.12 1.35 -1.70
N TYR A 81 -15.33 1.68 -2.08
CA TYR A 81 -15.76 3.07 -2.19
C TYR A 81 -16.70 3.46 -1.05
N ARG A 82 -16.62 4.72 -0.61
CA ARG A 82 -17.31 5.17 0.60
C ARG A 82 -18.78 5.48 0.38
N GLN A 83 -19.13 6.19 -0.67
CA GLN A 83 -20.46 6.79 -0.79
C GLN A 83 -21.09 6.70 -2.19
N ARG A 84 -20.54 5.92 -3.11
CA ARG A 84 -21.02 5.88 -4.49
C ARG A 84 -21.87 4.66 -4.77
N LYS A 85 -23.11 4.88 -5.23
CA LYS A 85 -23.99 3.80 -5.68
C LYS A 85 -23.46 3.08 -6.93
N LYS A 86 -22.75 3.80 -7.80
CA LYS A 86 -22.20 3.28 -9.08
C LYS A 86 -20.72 2.88 -9.02
N GLY A 87 -20.08 2.97 -7.86
CA GLY A 87 -18.65 2.70 -7.70
C GLY A 87 -17.75 3.82 -8.24
N ILE A 88 -16.49 3.48 -8.50
CA ILE A 88 -15.48 4.37 -9.05
C ILE A 88 -15.47 4.21 -10.56
N THR A 89 -15.80 5.25 -11.30
CA THR A 89 -15.97 5.22 -12.76
C THR A 89 -14.96 6.08 -13.50
N SER A 90 -14.21 6.90 -12.78
CA SER A 90 -13.18 7.78 -13.35
C SER A 90 -11.99 7.94 -12.40
N PHE A 91 -10.88 8.45 -12.93
CA PHE A 91 -9.72 8.80 -12.12
C PHE A 91 -10.04 9.88 -11.07
N GLY A 92 -10.86 10.87 -11.43
CA GLY A 92 -11.35 11.88 -10.49
C GLY A 92 -12.16 11.28 -9.34
N ASP A 93 -12.97 10.25 -9.62
CA ASP A 93 -13.71 9.52 -8.60
C ASP A 93 -12.77 8.83 -7.61
N LEU A 94 -11.74 8.19 -8.14
CA LEU A 94 -10.74 7.51 -7.33
C LEU A 94 -9.96 8.47 -6.44
N CYS A 95 -9.50 9.60 -6.99
CA CYS A 95 -8.80 10.63 -6.23
C CYS A 95 -9.70 11.21 -5.13
N SER A 96 -10.97 11.49 -5.43
CA SER A 96 -11.93 12.03 -4.46
C SER A 96 -12.30 11.03 -3.37
N ASP A 97 -12.19 9.73 -3.62
CA ASP A 97 -12.41 8.66 -2.64
C ASP A 97 -11.10 8.18 -1.97
N PHE A 98 -10.07 9.02 -1.96
CA PHE A 98 -8.77 8.73 -1.34
C PHE A 98 -8.11 7.44 -1.83
N GLY A 99 -8.21 7.14 -3.13
CA GLY A 99 -7.64 5.93 -3.71
C GLY A 99 -8.44 4.65 -3.42
N ALA A 100 -9.71 4.77 -3.05
CA ALA A 100 -10.57 3.64 -2.65
C ALA A 100 -10.10 2.90 -1.40
N ASN A 101 -9.19 3.46 -0.60
CA ASN A 101 -8.70 2.80 0.60
C ASN A 101 -9.74 2.73 1.72
N VAL A 102 -9.92 1.57 2.31
CA VAL A 102 -10.87 1.32 3.42
C VAL A 102 -10.14 1.00 4.71
N LYS A 103 -9.26 0.01 4.68
CA LYS A 103 -8.45 -0.43 5.84
C LYS A 103 -7.09 -0.93 5.40
N PHE A 104 -6.11 -0.76 6.27
CA PHE A 104 -4.76 -1.28 6.13
C PHE A 104 -4.38 -2.15 7.31
N LEU A 105 -3.82 -3.32 7.04
CA LEU A 105 -3.29 -4.21 8.05
C LEU A 105 -1.79 -4.36 7.84
N ILE A 106 -1.02 -4.00 8.86
CA ILE A 106 0.43 -4.02 8.78
C ILE A 106 0.95 -5.29 9.47
N GLY A 107 1.78 -6.05 8.76
CA GLY A 107 2.49 -7.19 9.26
C GLY A 107 3.62 -6.81 10.23
N GLN A 108 4.43 -7.79 10.61
CA GLN A 108 5.57 -7.53 11.47
C GLN A 108 6.58 -6.61 10.76
N LYS A 109 6.86 -5.47 11.39
CA LYS A 109 7.86 -4.53 10.91
C LYS A 109 9.27 -5.09 11.12
N LYS A 110 10.09 -4.98 10.09
CA LYS A 110 11.52 -5.27 10.15
C LYS A 110 12.31 -3.99 9.93
N LYS A 111 13.45 -3.83 10.60
CA LYS A 111 14.38 -2.75 10.27
C LYS A 111 14.68 -2.79 8.78
N TYR A 112 14.72 -1.62 8.15
CA TYR A 112 15.03 -1.57 6.72
C TYR A 112 16.40 -2.20 6.44
N LYS A 113 16.44 -3.10 5.48
CA LYS A 113 17.66 -3.67 4.91
C LYS A 113 17.62 -3.45 3.41
N LYS A 114 18.73 -3.10 2.84
CA LYS A 114 18.87 -3.00 1.38
C LYS A 114 18.79 -4.41 0.78
N ILE A 115 17.61 -4.77 0.30
CA ILE A 115 17.35 -6.01 -0.42
C ILE A 115 16.90 -5.66 -1.84
N ASN A 116 17.05 -6.59 -2.76
CA ASN A 116 16.46 -6.43 -4.09
C ASN A 116 14.93 -6.58 -3.99
N ILE A 117 14.26 -5.47 -3.69
CA ILE A 117 12.80 -5.42 -3.57
C ILE A 117 12.09 -5.45 -4.94
N GLY A 118 12.81 -5.32 -6.02
CA GLY A 118 12.24 -5.21 -7.37
C GLY A 118 11.76 -6.52 -7.97
N ASN A 119 12.07 -7.67 -7.35
CA ASN A 119 11.68 -8.98 -7.87
C ASN A 119 11.53 -10.01 -6.74
N LEU A 120 10.59 -9.76 -5.84
CA LEU A 120 10.23 -10.72 -4.79
C LEU A 120 8.89 -11.38 -5.13
N LYS A 121 8.82 -12.69 -4.97
CA LYS A 121 7.56 -13.42 -5.06
C LYS A 121 6.62 -12.99 -3.95
N THR A 122 5.35 -12.82 -4.32
CA THR A 122 4.28 -12.47 -3.40
C THR A 122 3.12 -13.44 -3.58
N ASN A 123 2.35 -13.64 -2.53
CA ASN A 123 1.19 -14.51 -2.56
C ASN A 123 0.15 -14.02 -1.57
N ILE A 124 -1.11 -13.98 -1.98
CA ILE A 124 -2.25 -13.80 -1.09
C ILE A 124 -3.22 -14.96 -1.25
N SER A 125 -3.65 -15.53 -0.13
CA SER A 125 -4.52 -16.71 -0.14
C SER A 125 -5.64 -16.60 0.89
N ASN A 126 -6.78 -17.26 0.57
CA ASN A 126 -7.90 -17.47 1.47
C ASN A 126 -8.48 -18.88 1.24
N LYS A 127 -8.30 -19.75 2.20
CA LYS A 127 -8.76 -21.17 2.09
C LYS A 127 -10.27 -21.28 1.93
N LYS A 128 -11.05 -20.40 2.59
CA LYS A 128 -12.54 -20.45 2.52
C LYS A 128 -13.07 -20.14 1.14
N THR A 129 -12.46 -19.17 0.44
CA THR A 129 -12.84 -18.80 -0.94
C THR A 129 -12.02 -19.55 -2.00
N LYS A 130 -11.11 -20.46 -1.58
CA LYS A 130 -10.19 -21.19 -2.46
C LYS A 130 -9.27 -20.28 -3.29
N GLN A 131 -9.09 -19.03 -2.86
CA GLN A 131 -8.19 -18.09 -3.53
C GLN A 131 -6.74 -18.40 -3.17
N ASN A 132 -5.88 -18.36 -4.19
CA ASN A 132 -4.43 -18.49 -4.04
C ASN A 132 -3.78 -17.74 -5.21
N ILE A 133 -3.52 -16.45 -5.01
CA ILE A 133 -3.06 -15.54 -6.05
C ILE A 133 -1.59 -15.23 -5.84
N ASN A 134 -0.80 -15.54 -6.85
CA ASN A 134 0.62 -15.23 -6.88
C ASN A 134 0.85 -13.90 -7.59
N GLY A 135 1.88 -13.20 -7.19
CA GLY A 135 2.32 -11.95 -7.78
C GLY A 135 3.80 -11.72 -7.59
N ASN A 136 4.20 -10.51 -7.88
CA ASN A 136 5.59 -10.10 -7.77
C ASN A 136 5.68 -8.61 -7.43
N THR A 137 6.68 -8.22 -6.67
CA THR A 137 6.92 -6.81 -6.36
C THR A 137 7.26 -5.96 -7.57
N SER A 138 7.67 -6.54 -8.69
CA SER A 138 7.87 -5.84 -9.98
C SER A 138 6.57 -5.33 -10.61
N ALA A 139 5.41 -5.79 -10.16
CA ALA A 139 4.11 -5.28 -10.62
C ALA A 139 3.82 -3.84 -10.15
N VAL A 140 4.51 -3.37 -9.13
CA VAL A 140 4.35 -2.02 -8.58
C VAL A 140 5.26 -1.06 -9.34
N PHE A 141 4.72 0.00 -9.92
CA PHE A 141 5.41 1.11 -10.61
C PHE A 141 6.95 0.97 -10.64
N ILE A 142 7.45 0.10 -11.51
CA ILE A 142 8.82 -0.41 -11.63
C ILE A 142 9.21 -1.33 -10.45
N ASN A 143 9.07 -0.88 -9.22
CA ASN A 143 9.21 -1.62 -7.97
C ASN A 143 8.79 -0.75 -6.76
N PRO A 144 8.52 -1.34 -5.58
CA PRO A 144 8.07 -0.60 -4.40
C PRO A 144 9.00 0.54 -3.95
N LEU A 145 10.31 0.40 -4.14
CA LEU A 145 11.25 1.46 -3.74
C LEU A 145 11.21 2.65 -4.71
N ASN A 146 10.98 2.40 -6.01
CA ASN A 146 10.79 3.46 -6.98
C ASN A 146 9.45 4.19 -6.77
N SER A 147 8.39 3.45 -6.48
CA SER A 147 7.10 4.01 -6.08
C SER A 147 7.25 4.92 -4.85
N LEU A 148 7.95 4.45 -3.81
CA LEU A 148 8.28 5.26 -2.64
C LEU A 148 9.05 6.54 -3.02
N ARG A 149 10.09 6.42 -3.85
CA ARG A 149 10.88 7.57 -4.32
C ARG A 149 10.02 8.62 -5.00
N PHE A 150 9.13 8.19 -5.87
CA PHE A 150 8.20 9.06 -6.57
C PHE A 150 7.36 9.87 -5.57
N VAL A 151 6.69 9.20 -4.64
CA VAL A 151 5.85 9.88 -3.65
C VAL A 151 6.63 10.79 -2.72
N LEU A 152 7.79 10.39 -2.25
CA LEU A 152 8.60 11.27 -1.39
C LEU A 152 8.97 12.58 -2.10
N ASN A 153 9.30 12.54 -3.39
CA ASN A 153 9.55 13.74 -4.18
C ASN A 153 8.25 14.54 -4.42
N LYS A 154 7.13 13.86 -4.67
CA LYS A 154 5.83 14.52 -4.85
C LYS A 154 5.39 15.24 -3.57
N LEU A 155 5.54 14.63 -2.40
CA LEU A 155 5.28 15.28 -1.10
C LEU A 155 6.10 16.56 -0.90
N LYS A 156 7.36 16.55 -1.31
CA LYS A 156 8.20 17.75 -1.29
C LYS A 156 7.70 18.83 -2.23
N LYS A 157 7.39 18.47 -3.47
CA LYS A 157 6.84 19.38 -4.49
C LYS A 157 5.54 20.02 -3.99
N ASP A 158 4.68 19.23 -3.37
CA ASP A 158 3.38 19.68 -2.84
C ASP A 158 3.50 20.36 -1.46
N LYS A 159 4.73 20.56 -0.95
CA LYS A 159 5.02 21.20 0.34
C LYS A 159 4.32 20.53 1.53
N VAL A 160 4.02 19.25 1.44
CA VAL A 160 3.45 18.48 2.55
C VAL A 160 4.49 18.36 3.66
N ASN A 161 4.11 18.67 4.88
CA ASN A 161 4.95 18.53 6.06
C ASN A 161 4.19 17.82 7.19
N LEU A 162 4.75 16.71 7.66
CA LEU A 162 4.22 15.94 8.77
C LEU A 162 5.18 16.02 9.96
N ASN A 163 4.63 16.26 11.15
CA ASN A 163 5.43 16.40 12.36
C ASN A 163 5.84 15.09 13.04
N LYS A 164 5.69 13.95 12.35
CA LYS A 164 5.96 12.60 12.86
C LYS A 164 6.39 11.65 11.76
N ASN A 165 6.90 10.48 12.16
CA ASN A 165 7.12 9.38 11.24
C ASN A 165 5.79 8.94 10.60
N PHE A 166 5.84 8.51 9.35
CA PHE A 166 4.64 8.14 8.59
C PHE A 166 4.87 6.88 7.76
N TYR A 167 3.78 6.17 7.48
CA TYR A 167 3.81 5.03 6.58
C TYR A 167 3.53 5.46 5.14
N VAL A 168 4.16 4.76 4.21
CA VAL A 168 3.87 4.82 2.78
C VAL A 168 3.59 3.40 2.31
N PHE A 169 2.43 3.19 1.71
CA PHE A 169 2.04 1.97 1.01
C PHE A 169 2.30 2.18 -0.47
N THR A 170 2.82 1.18 -1.16
CA THR A 170 3.47 1.41 -2.47
C THR A 170 2.71 0.85 -3.66
N GLY A 171 1.50 0.36 -3.45
CA GLY A 171 0.67 -0.24 -4.49
C GLY A 171 0.73 -1.77 -4.51
N SER A 172 -0.28 -2.37 -5.14
CA SER A 172 -0.51 -3.81 -5.12
C SER A 172 0.54 -4.60 -5.88
N THR A 173 0.99 -5.68 -5.27
CA THR A 173 1.90 -6.67 -5.88
C THR A 173 1.17 -7.84 -6.54
N VAL A 174 -0.16 -7.92 -6.39
CA VAL A 174 -1.02 -9.01 -6.88
C VAL A 174 -2.23 -8.50 -7.68
N GLY A 175 -2.35 -7.16 -7.84
CA GLY A 175 -3.57 -6.53 -8.33
C GLY A 175 -4.69 -6.53 -7.29
N VAL A 176 -5.87 -6.07 -7.68
CA VAL A 176 -7.07 -6.11 -6.83
C VAL A 176 -7.67 -7.51 -6.86
N VAL A 177 -7.61 -8.22 -5.74
CA VAL A 177 -8.22 -9.55 -5.59
C VAL A 177 -9.64 -9.39 -5.06
N PRO A 178 -10.68 -9.96 -5.70
CA PRO A 178 -12.05 -9.90 -5.19
C PRO A 178 -12.13 -10.40 -3.76
N ILE A 179 -12.75 -9.61 -2.87
CA ILE A 179 -12.78 -9.92 -1.44
C ILE A 179 -13.95 -10.84 -1.09
N GLY A 180 -13.71 -11.83 -0.25
CA GLY A 180 -14.72 -12.73 0.32
C GLY A 180 -14.48 -12.96 1.81
N LYS A 181 -15.45 -13.55 2.51
CA LYS A 181 -15.30 -13.88 3.93
C LYS A 181 -14.24 -14.96 4.13
N GLY A 182 -13.49 -14.88 5.24
CA GLY A 182 -12.49 -15.88 5.61
C GLY A 182 -11.17 -15.28 6.08
N LEU A 183 -10.21 -16.14 6.34
CA LEU A 183 -8.86 -15.76 6.74
C LEU A 183 -8.00 -15.55 5.49
N TYR A 184 -7.59 -14.31 5.26
CA TYR A 184 -6.56 -13.97 4.29
C TYR A 184 -5.18 -13.99 4.91
N GLN A 185 -4.24 -14.55 4.16
CA GLN A 185 -2.82 -14.50 4.47
C GLN A 185 -2.05 -14.00 3.25
N GLY A 186 -1.42 -12.83 3.39
CA GLY A 186 -0.47 -12.31 2.43
C GLY A 186 0.97 -12.64 2.84
N LYS A 187 1.81 -13.04 1.89
CA LYS A 187 3.24 -13.32 2.09
C LYS A 187 4.05 -12.60 1.02
N ILE A 188 5.12 -11.95 1.45
CA ILE A 188 6.15 -11.38 0.57
C ILE A 188 7.48 -12.00 0.98
N ASP A 189 8.17 -12.59 0.02
CA ASP A 189 9.46 -13.24 0.26
C ASP A 189 10.43 -12.26 0.91
N LYS A 190 11.24 -12.75 1.86
CA LYS A 190 12.19 -11.96 2.68
C LYS A 190 11.57 -10.92 3.63
N LEU A 191 10.33 -10.43 3.37
CA LEU A 191 9.64 -9.50 4.27
C LEU A 191 8.84 -10.20 5.36
N GLY A 192 8.16 -11.29 5.03
CA GLY A 192 7.32 -12.03 5.96
C GLY A 192 5.84 -12.05 5.54
N SER A 193 4.93 -12.11 6.51
CA SER A 193 3.50 -12.27 6.25
C SER A 193 2.64 -11.30 7.04
N VAL A 194 1.42 -11.12 6.55
CA VAL A 194 0.34 -10.35 7.16
C VAL A 194 -0.95 -11.14 7.05
N LYS A 195 -1.85 -11.02 8.03
CA LYS A 195 -3.12 -11.77 8.08
C LYS A 195 -4.27 -10.85 8.45
N THR A 196 -5.47 -11.20 7.95
CA THR A 196 -6.73 -10.58 8.38
C THR A 196 -7.90 -11.57 8.27
N ILE A 197 -8.90 -11.41 9.12
CA ILE A 197 -10.15 -12.18 9.04
C ILE A 197 -11.23 -11.25 8.48
N ILE A 198 -11.79 -11.62 7.35
CA ILE A 198 -12.92 -10.90 6.73
C ILE A 198 -14.25 -11.54 7.19
N ARG A 199 -15.17 -10.70 7.70
CA ARG A 199 -16.47 -11.09 8.25
C ARG A 199 -17.65 -10.48 7.52
#